data_d169f1b6fd1af8904fc0ffab562b4e95
#
_entry.id   d169f1b6fd1af8904fc0ffab562b4e95
#
_cell.length_a   1.000
_cell.length_b   1.000
_cell.length_c   1.000
_cell.angle_alpha   90.00
_cell.angle_beta   90.00
_cell.angle_gamma   90.00
#
_symmetry.space_group_name_H-M   'P 1'
#
loop_
_entity.id
_entity.type
_entity.pdbx_description
1 polymer ?
#
loop_
_entity_poly.entity_id
_entity_poly.type
_entity_poly.pdbx_seq_one_letter_code
_entity_poly.pdbx_strand_id
1 'polypeptide(L)'
;MSAKVTNVIKAPNKQHLHSVKVMFGEIKVGDSVVAKIDEYRRLLIARNHSSVHLLQQALTEVLGDHIAQHGSYVTDEYSHFDFNHFNKMSAEEIAEVERRVNKYIAEAIKEETFVLPIEEAKKMGAKALFDDKYGDTVRVVTFGDVSKEFCGGTHVTNTSDIGLFVIEYEESIAAGIRRIQARTSIGAYELLKKRENILNQSRDLLNIGSINDVPNKIKALQSDKDALRKENEILNRKLANASSEALNNEFFEKDGLQVLVKYLKDQKRDAIVKISDALKANKDNYLIVLIGEENGQYPIVVVASKAANDKGYLAGKLVRDIASLLGGSGGGRPDIANGAGKDLSKLEEVVKLLK
;
A
#
# COMPACT_ATOMS: atom_id res chain seq x y z
N MET A 1 8.86 -17.91 47.86
CA MET A 1 7.72 -17.47 47.04
C MET A 1 8.19 -16.70 45.83
N SER A 2 7.46 -16.78 44.72
CA SER A 2 7.70 -15.96 43.53
C SER A 2 6.39 -15.63 42.82
N ALA A 3 6.31 -14.45 42.24
CA ALA A 3 5.17 -14.02 41.47
C ALA A 3 5.64 -13.24 40.23
N LYS A 4 4.87 -13.32 39.13
CA LYS A 4 5.07 -12.55 37.92
C LYS A 4 4.12 -11.37 37.92
N VAL A 5 4.64 -10.16 37.80
CA VAL A 5 3.81 -8.96 37.59
C VAL A 5 3.21 -9.01 36.19
N THR A 6 1.89 -8.88 36.08
CA THR A 6 1.15 -8.92 34.82
C THR A 6 0.68 -7.53 34.37
N ASN A 7 0.45 -6.63 35.34
CA ASN A 7 0.05 -5.26 35.09
C ASN A 7 0.44 -4.35 36.26
N VAL A 8 0.67 -3.07 36.00
CA VAL A 8 0.88 -2.06 37.03
C VAL A 8 0.04 -0.83 36.67
N ILE A 9 -0.77 -0.37 37.61
CA ILE A 9 -1.55 0.85 37.47
C ILE A 9 -1.23 1.82 38.59
N LYS A 10 -1.32 3.11 38.32
CA LYS A 10 -1.18 4.15 39.34
C LYS A 10 -2.55 4.50 39.91
N ALA A 11 -2.74 4.26 41.19
CA ALA A 11 -3.98 4.61 41.89
C ALA A 11 -4.09 6.15 42.10
N PRO A 12 -5.30 6.69 42.37
CA PRO A 12 -5.52 8.12 42.63
C PRO A 12 -4.65 8.70 43.77
N ASN A 13 -4.36 7.88 44.77
CA ASN A 13 -3.47 8.20 45.91
C ASN A 13 -1.96 8.08 45.58
N LYS A 14 -1.60 7.99 44.27
CA LYS A 14 -0.25 7.85 43.72
C LYS A 14 0.46 6.51 44.04
N GLN A 15 -0.19 5.55 44.68
CA GLN A 15 0.36 4.20 44.86
C GLN A 15 0.41 3.41 43.57
N HIS A 16 1.43 2.56 43.39
CA HIS A 16 1.53 1.65 42.27
C HIS A 16 0.92 0.29 42.65
N LEU A 17 -0.20 -0.05 42.03
CA LEU A 17 -0.89 -1.33 42.22
C LEU A 17 -0.38 -2.33 41.20
N HIS A 18 0.23 -3.43 41.69
CA HIS A 18 0.76 -4.49 40.88
C HIS A 18 -0.21 -5.67 40.84
N SER A 19 -0.76 -5.98 39.68
CA SER A 19 -1.46 -7.25 39.45
C SER A 19 -0.42 -8.34 39.23
N VAL A 20 -0.50 -9.42 40.04
CA VAL A 20 0.49 -10.47 40.01
C VAL A 20 -0.13 -11.86 39.82
N LYS A 21 0.58 -12.74 39.14
CA LYS A 21 0.29 -14.16 39.09
C LYS A 21 1.34 -14.88 40.00
N VAL A 22 0.86 -15.49 41.09
CA VAL A 22 1.74 -16.29 41.96
C VAL A 22 2.18 -17.53 41.19
N MET A 23 3.48 -17.71 41.05
CA MET A 23 4.10 -18.83 40.35
C MET A 23 4.51 -19.96 41.31
N PHE A 24 4.93 -19.59 42.52
CA PHE A 24 5.35 -20.55 43.56
C PHE A 24 5.14 -19.95 44.95
N GLY A 25 4.60 -20.76 45.85
CA GLY A 25 4.38 -20.41 47.26
C GLY A 25 3.11 -19.54 47.45
N GLU A 26 3.05 -18.83 48.57
CA GLU A 26 1.94 -17.97 48.97
C GLU A 26 2.47 -16.57 49.32
N ILE A 27 1.74 -15.53 48.99
CA ILE A 27 2.04 -14.13 49.33
C ILE A 27 0.96 -13.63 50.29
N LYS A 28 1.36 -13.07 51.43
CA LYS A 28 0.48 -12.53 52.45
C LYS A 28 0.72 -11.06 52.71
N VAL A 29 -0.31 -10.39 53.22
CA VAL A 29 -0.18 -9.00 53.68
C VAL A 29 0.90 -8.93 54.77
N GLY A 30 1.84 -8.01 54.59
CA GLY A 30 2.99 -7.84 55.50
C GLY A 30 4.26 -8.58 55.07
N ASP A 31 4.21 -9.41 54.02
CA ASP A 31 5.41 -10.05 53.48
C ASP A 31 6.37 -9.02 52.88
N SER A 32 7.65 -9.19 53.13
CA SER A 32 8.71 -8.42 52.45
C SER A 32 8.99 -9.05 51.08
N VAL A 33 8.95 -8.24 50.01
CA VAL A 33 9.14 -8.68 48.63
C VAL A 33 10.25 -7.88 47.95
N VAL A 34 11.00 -8.55 47.07
CA VAL A 34 11.99 -7.89 46.20
C VAL A 34 11.38 -7.79 44.81
N ALA A 35 11.12 -6.56 44.35
CA ALA A 35 10.67 -6.29 42.97
C ALA A 35 11.90 -6.28 42.06
N LYS A 36 11.90 -7.17 41.05
CA LYS A 36 12.91 -7.21 39.98
C LYS A 36 12.25 -6.79 38.67
N ILE A 37 12.84 -5.83 38.01
CA ILE A 37 12.43 -5.41 36.69
C ILE A 37 13.22 -6.18 35.62
N ASP A 38 12.67 -6.28 34.42
CA ASP A 38 13.42 -6.68 33.23
C ASP A 38 14.30 -5.48 32.81
N GLU A 39 15.56 -5.54 33.20
CA GLU A 39 16.53 -4.43 32.98
C GLU A 39 16.78 -4.22 31.49
N TYR A 40 16.80 -5.29 30.68
CA TYR A 40 17.03 -5.18 29.25
C TYR A 40 15.84 -4.49 28.58
N ARG A 41 14.62 -4.92 28.88
CA ARG A 41 13.41 -4.28 28.37
C ARG A 41 13.33 -2.81 28.78
N ARG A 42 13.68 -2.52 30.03
CA ARG A 42 13.73 -1.14 30.53
C ARG A 42 14.75 -0.28 29.76
N LEU A 43 15.92 -0.84 29.44
CA LEU A 43 16.94 -0.18 28.66
C LEU A 43 16.45 0.16 27.24
N LEU A 44 15.77 -0.80 26.58
CA LEU A 44 15.19 -0.55 25.25
C LEU A 44 14.16 0.58 25.28
N ILE A 45 13.29 0.61 26.30
CA ILE A 45 12.31 1.69 26.50
C ILE A 45 13.04 3.02 26.71
N ALA A 46 14.09 3.06 27.53
CA ALA A 46 14.86 4.26 27.79
C ALA A 46 15.55 4.80 26.52
N ARG A 47 16.09 3.93 25.69
CA ARG A 47 16.66 4.27 24.37
C ARG A 47 15.64 4.90 23.44
N ASN A 48 14.49 4.25 23.27
CA ASN A 48 13.42 4.76 22.45
C ASN A 48 12.88 6.10 22.98
N HIS A 49 12.73 6.22 24.31
CA HIS A 49 12.24 7.46 24.92
C HIS A 49 13.22 8.63 24.74
N SER A 50 14.51 8.41 24.99
CA SER A 50 15.52 9.43 24.82
C SER A 50 15.66 9.89 23.36
N SER A 51 15.48 8.95 22.41
CA SER A 51 15.49 9.29 20.98
C SER A 51 14.34 10.21 20.57
N VAL A 52 13.19 10.17 21.26
CA VAL A 52 12.05 11.07 21.01
C VAL A 52 12.41 12.52 21.33
N HIS A 53 13.14 12.76 22.41
CA HIS A 53 13.64 14.10 22.75
C HIS A 53 14.57 14.67 21.66
N LEU A 54 15.50 13.85 21.17
CA LEU A 54 16.40 14.24 20.09
C LEU A 54 15.64 14.44 18.76
N LEU A 55 14.64 13.59 18.50
CA LEU A 55 13.78 13.66 17.31
C LEU A 55 12.99 14.98 17.28
N GLN A 56 12.41 15.39 18.40
CA GLN A 56 11.68 16.65 18.49
C GLN A 56 12.57 17.84 18.11
N GLN A 57 13.80 17.87 18.62
CA GLN A 57 14.74 18.94 18.28
C GLN A 57 15.14 18.90 16.80
N ALA A 58 15.46 17.71 16.28
CA ALA A 58 15.81 17.56 14.88
C ALA A 58 14.67 17.98 13.94
N LEU A 59 13.42 17.66 14.28
CA LEU A 59 12.24 18.09 13.53
C LEU A 59 12.09 19.63 13.57
N THR A 60 12.28 20.23 14.72
CA THR A 60 12.23 21.71 14.86
C THR A 60 13.29 22.38 13.97
N GLU A 61 14.50 21.85 13.95
CA GLU A 61 15.60 22.41 13.14
C GLU A 61 15.42 22.22 11.63
N VAL A 62 14.74 21.16 11.20
CA VAL A 62 14.55 20.87 9.77
C VAL A 62 13.27 21.49 9.23
N LEU A 63 12.17 21.44 10.00
CA LEU A 63 10.85 21.86 9.55
C LEU A 63 10.43 23.25 10.06
N GLY A 64 11.08 23.74 11.13
CA GLY A 64 10.84 25.05 11.71
C GLY A 64 10.22 25.03 13.11
N ASP A 65 10.18 26.21 13.74
CA ASP A 65 9.78 26.40 15.15
C ASP A 65 8.30 26.10 15.44
N HIS A 66 7.48 25.93 14.43
CA HIS A 66 6.07 25.56 14.58
C HIS A 66 5.88 24.12 15.08
N ILE A 67 6.92 23.29 15.05
CA ILE A 67 6.85 21.90 15.46
C ILE A 67 6.60 21.79 16.96
N ALA A 68 5.47 21.21 17.32
CA ALA A 68 5.09 20.90 18.69
C ALA A 68 4.60 19.46 18.80
N GLN A 69 4.93 18.82 19.92
CA GLN A 69 4.44 17.47 20.20
C GLN A 69 2.93 17.50 20.41
N HIS A 70 2.21 16.66 19.69
CA HIS A 70 0.79 16.39 19.90
C HIS A 70 0.55 15.14 20.75
N GLY A 71 1.45 14.15 20.63
CA GLY A 71 1.45 12.92 21.41
C GLY A 71 2.74 12.14 21.22
N SER A 72 2.98 11.19 22.12
CA SER A 72 4.04 10.20 21.97
C SER A 72 3.67 8.88 22.61
N TYR A 73 4.22 7.81 22.06
CA TYR A 73 4.08 6.46 22.61
C TYR A 73 5.40 5.73 22.48
N VAL A 74 5.85 5.10 23.58
CA VAL A 74 7.18 4.48 23.68
C VAL A 74 7.04 3.05 24.20
N THR A 75 7.63 2.12 23.47
CA THR A 75 7.75 0.71 23.85
C THR A 75 9.19 0.27 23.84
N ASP A 76 9.44 -1.01 24.13
CA ASP A 76 10.72 -1.66 23.96
C ASP A 76 11.09 -1.91 22.47
N GLU A 77 10.12 -1.90 21.56
CA GLU A 77 10.33 -2.18 20.15
C GLU A 77 10.47 -0.90 19.28
N TYR A 78 9.65 0.13 19.57
CA TYR A 78 9.57 1.35 18.78
C TYR A 78 9.09 2.55 19.60
N SER A 79 9.24 3.71 19.04
CA SER A 79 8.60 4.95 19.50
C SER A 79 7.73 5.56 18.41
N HIS A 80 6.58 6.15 18.81
CA HIS A 80 5.79 7.06 17.99
C HIS A 80 5.98 8.49 18.51
N PHE A 81 6.08 9.41 17.57
CA PHE A 81 6.04 10.85 17.84
C PHE A 81 5.04 11.52 16.92
N ASP A 82 3.99 12.09 17.50
CA ASP A 82 2.94 12.82 16.81
C ASP A 82 3.20 14.31 16.95
N PHE A 83 3.19 15.03 15.84
CA PHE A 83 3.52 16.44 15.79
C PHE A 83 2.65 17.19 14.78
N ASN A 84 2.48 18.49 15.00
CA ASN A 84 1.74 19.34 14.08
C ASN A 84 2.59 19.67 12.84
N HIS A 85 2.11 19.25 11.69
CA HIS A 85 2.67 19.60 10.38
C HIS A 85 1.66 19.32 9.28
N PHE A 86 1.47 20.26 8.34
CA PHE A 86 0.42 20.14 7.33
C PHE A 86 0.82 19.29 6.14
N ASN A 87 2.08 19.40 5.71
CA ASN A 87 2.56 18.73 4.51
C ASN A 87 3.16 17.36 4.84
N LYS A 88 3.14 16.46 3.86
CA LYS A 88 3.94 15.25 3.93
C LYS A 88 5.42 15.62 3.90
N MET A 89 6.22 15.04 4.77
CA MET A 89 7.67 15.21 4.72
C MET A 89 8.25 14.62 3.43
N SER A 90 9.20 15.32 2.83
CA SER A 90 9.98 14.78 1.71
C SER A 90 10.97 13.70 2.18
N ALA A 91 11.47 12.91 1.25
CA ALA A 91 12.50 11.92 1.56
C ALA A 91 13.79 12.56 2.09
N GLU A 92 14.13 13.75 1.58
CA GLU A 92 15.28 14.55 1.99
C GLU A 92 15.12 15.08 3.41
N GLU A 93 13.95 15.59 3.77
CA GLU A 93 13.64 16.05 5.14
C GLU A 93 13.70 14.90 6.15
N ILE A 94 13.12 13.73 5.81
CA ILE A 94 13.19 12.54 6.66
C ILE A 94 14.64 12.09 6.86
N ALA A 95 15.43 12.02 5.78
CA ALA A 95 16.84 11.66 5.86
C ALA A 95 17.67 12.65 6.67
N GLU A 96 17.41 13.96 6.57
CA GLU A 96 18.10 14.97 7.34
C GLU A 96 17.74 14.91 8.84
N VAL A 97 16.46 14.69 9.17
CA VAL A 97 16.04 14.48 10.57
C VAL A 97 16.73 13.25 11.15
N GLU A 98 16.70 12.11 10.43
CA GLU A 98 17.37 10.89 10.87
C GLU A 98 18.89 11.08 11.05
N ARG A 99 19.53 11.80 10.13
CA ARG A 99 20.96 12.14 10.20
C ARG A 99 21.27 12.99 11.44
N ARG A 100 20.45 14.01 11.76
CA ARG A 100 20.64 14.88 12.92
C ARG A 100 20.50 14.10 14.23
N VAL A 101 19.47 13.27 14.37
CA VAL A 101 19.30 12.44 15.56
C VAL A 101 20.53 11.54 15.77
N ASN A 102 21.00 10.88 14.70
CA ASN A 102 22.21 10.03 14.79
C ASN A 102 23.48 10.84 15.08
N LYS A 103 23.54 12.12 14.64
CA LYS A 103 24.64 13.03 15.01
C LYS A 103 24.62 13.30 16.52
N TYR A 104 23.48 13.66 17.12
CA TYR A 104 23.36 13.87 18.56
C TYR A 104 23.70 12.61 19.37
N ILE A 105 23.35 11.43 18.84
CA ILE A 105 23.74 10.16 19.44
C ILE A 105 25.26 10.01 19.44
N ALA A 106 25.93 10.30 18.32
CA ALA A 106 27.37 10.19 18.17
C ALA A 106 28.16 11.21 18.99
N GLU A 107 27.56 12.36 19.33
CA GLU A 107 28.14 13.38 20.19
C GLU A 107 28.27 12.95 21.67
N ALA A 108 27.66 11.81 22.03
CA ALA A 108 27.74 11.20 23.37
C ALA A 108 27.37 12.19 24.50
N ILE A 109 26.26 12.92 24.34
CA ILE A 109 25.81 13.97 25.25
C ILE A 109 25.31 13.31 26.54
N LYS A 110 25.80 13.80 27.68
CA LYS A 110 25.37 13.29 28.99
C LYS A 110 23.97 13.78 29.32
N GLU A 111 23.16 12.88 29.86
CA GLU A 111 21.87 13.22 30.45
C GLU A 111 22.08 13.88 31.82
N GLU A 112 21.30 14.93 32.06
CA GLU A 112 21.20 15.53 33.40
C GLU A 112 19.73 15.72 33.77
N THR A 113 19.41 15.38 35.02
CA THR A 113 18.06 15.51 35.57
C THR A 113 18.03 16.47 36.72
N PHE A 114 17.08 17.41 36.68
CA PHE A 114 16.85 18.38 37.74
C PHE A 114 15.40 18.29 38.25
N VAL A 115 15.19 18.55 39.53
CA VAL A 115 13.84 18.72 40.10
C VAL A 115 13.77 20.15 40.61
N LEU A 116 13.01 20.99 39.92
CA LEU A 116 12.99 22.44 40.11
C LEU A 116 11.58 23.00 40.25
N PRO A 117 11.39 24.17 40.91
CA PRO A 117 10.16 24.93 40.73
C PRO A 117 9.88 25.20 39.26
N ILE A 118 8.60 25.15 38.85
CA ILE A 118 8.21 25.26 37.43
C ILE A 118 8.72 26.56 36.78
N GLU A 119 8.74 27.65 37.53
CA GLU A 119 9.21 28.96 37.03
C GLU A 119 10.74 28.98 36.79
N GLU A 120 11.51 28.26 37.58
CA GLU A 120 12.95 28.09 37.36
C GLU A 120 13.21 27.19 36.13
N ALA A 121 12.47 26.12 36.00
CA ALA A 121 12.56 25.22 34.87
C ALA A 121 12.24 25.95 33.54
N LYS A 122 11.22 26.80 33.51
CA LYS A 122 10.90 27.65 32.35
C LYS A 122 12.04 28.64 32.02
N LYS A 123 12.68 29.24 33.03
CA LYS A 123 13.82 30.12 32.84
C LYS A 123 15.04 29.40 32.23
N MET A 124 15.20 28.10 32.45
CA MET A 124 16.21 27.26 31.79
C MET A 124 15.92 27.01 30.30
N GLY A 125 14.77 27.46 29.79
CA GLY A 125 14.33 27.17 28.42
C GLY A 125 13.78 25.77 28.23
N ALA A 126 13.40 25.10 29.32
CA ALA A 126 12.84 23.75 29.22
C ALA A 126 11.42 23.78 28.64
N LYS A 127 11.16 22.92 27.62
CA LYS A 127 9.86 22.82 26.95
C LYS A 127 8.87 22.08 27.85
N ALA A 128 7.70 22.71 28.09
CA ALA A 128 6.55 22.05 28.73
C ALA A 128 5.63 21.49 27.67
N LEU A 129 5.50 20.15 27.61
CA LEU A 129 4.75 19.48 26.54
C LEU A 129 3.24 19.32 26.85
N PHE A 130 2.81 19.57 28.12
CA PHE A 130 1.42 19.35 28.57
C PHE A 130 1.04 20.43 29.57
N ASP A 131 0.58 21.59 29.09
CA ASP A 131 0.40 22.81 29.85
C ASP A 131 -0.45 22.71 31.14
N ASP A 132 -1.39 21.75 31.25
CA ASP A 132 -2.36 21.69 32.35
C ASP A 132 -2.07 20.64 33.45
N LYS A 133 -0.92 19.96 33.43
CA LYS A 133 -0.68 18.77 34.27
C LYS A 133 0.47 18.88 35.26
N TYR A 134 1.14 20.02 35.35
CA TYR A 134 2.33 20.15 36.16
C TYR A 134 1.99 20.72 37.55
N GLY A 135 2.64 20.19 38.61
CA GLY A 135 2.60 20.75 39.95
C GLY A 135 3.59 21.89 40.11
N ASP A 136 3.74 22.38 41.36
CA ASP A 136 4.65 23.48 41.69
C ASP A 136 6.14 23.14 41.39
N THR A 137 6.49 21.86 41.39
CA THR A 137 7.82 21.33 41.03
C THR A 137 7.73 20.36 39.86
N VAL A 138 8.69 20.43 38.94
CA VAL A 138 8.79 19.60 37.74
C VAL A 138 10.16 18.92 37.66
N ARG A 139 10.17 17.72 37.08
CA ARG A 139 11.40 17.04 36.68
C ARG A 139 11.75 17.50 35.26
N VAL A 140 12.93 18.08 35.12
CA VAL A 140 13.53 18.49 33.84
C VAL A 140 14.60 17.49 33.46
N VAL A 141 14.54 16.97 32.26
CA VAL A 141 15.58 16.12 31.64
C VAL A 141 16.26 16.92 30.56
N THR A 142 17.59 16.94 30.57
CA THR A 142 18.38 17.66 29.55
C THR A 142 19.38 16.72 28.89
N PHE A 143 19.58 16.91 27.59
CA PHE A 143 20.72 16.38 26.83
C PHE A 143 21.52 17.56 26.30
N GLY A 144 22.37 18.14 27.19
CA GLY A 144 23.11 19.36 26.91
C GLY A 144 22.19 20.50 26.48
N ASP A 145 22.55 21.18 25.39
CA ASP A 145 21.74 22.24 24.79
C ASP A 145 20.78 21.71 23.70
N VAL A 146 20.88 20.44 23.34
CA VAL A 146 20.03 19.84 22.27
C VAL A 146 18.58 19.70 22.73
N SER A 147 18.35 19.20 23.95
CA SER A 147 16.97 19.04 24.46
C SER A 147 16.92 19.37 25.95
N LYS A 148 15.89 20.13 26.33
CA LYS A 148 15.53 20.47 27.72
C LYS A 148 14.01 20.36 27.83
N GLU A 149 13.49 19.32 28.52
CA GLU A 149 12.07 19.01 28.54
C GLU A 149 11.56 18.63 29.92
N PHE A 150 10.31 18.97 30.23
CA PHE A 150 9.61 18.45 31.41
C PHE A 150 9.26 17.00 31.17
N CYS A 151 9.98 16.08 31.80
CA CYS A 151 9.80 14.64 31.56
C CYS A 151 9.93 13.82 32.84
N GLY A 152 8.91 12.96 33.06
CA GLY A 152 8.88 12.01 34.19
C GLY A 152 9.36 10.59 33.81
N GLY A 153 9.76 10.36 32.56
CA GLY A 153 10.11 9.04 32.06
C GLY A 153 11.52 8.58 32.38
N THR A 154 11.85 7.38 31.89
CA THR A 154 13.20 6.81 32.02
C THR A 154 14.02 7.12 30.78
N HIS A 155 15.26 7.51 31.00
CA HIS A 155 16.20 7.90 29.94
C HIS A 155 17.52 7.12 30.06
N VAL A 156 18.29 7.12 28.97
CA VAL A 156 19.69 6.71 28.98
C VAL A 156 20.54 7.75 29.68
N THR A 157 21.68 7.37 30.21
CA THR A 157 22.61 8.30 30.89
C THR A 157 23.48 9.09 29.93
N ASN A 158 23.57 8.60 28.68
CA ASN A 158 24.31 9.23 27.60
C ASN A 158 23.61 8.95 26.27
N THR A 159 23.60 9.91 25.35
CA THR A 159 22.95 9.73 24.05
C THR A 159 23.58 8.59 23.23
N SER A 160 24.86 8.27 23.41
CA SER A 160 25.52 7.13 22.76
C SER A 160 24.90 5.79 23.13
N ASP A 161 24.27 5.66 24.31
CA ASP A 161 23.59 4.45 24.76
C ASP A 161 22.33 4.13 23.93
N ILE A 162 21.78 5.14 23.21
CA ILE A 162 20.64 4.95 22.28
C ILE A 162 21.04 4.01 21.15
N GLY A 163 22.30 4.10 20.69
CA GLY A 163 22.80 3.36 19.53
C GLY A 163 22.26 3.95 18.22
N LEU A 164 22.00 3.11 17.24
CA LEU A 164 21.47 3.55 15.94
C LEU A 164 19.99 3.96 16.05
N PHE A 165 19.63 5.07 15.40
CA PHE A 165 18.25 5.54 15.26
C PHE A 165 17.83 5.44 13.78
N VAL A 166 16.67 4.85 13.52
CA VAL A 166 16.12 4.70 12.15
C VAL A 166 14.63 5.03 12.14
N ILE A 167 14.23 5.91 11.23
CA ILE A 167 12.82 6.19 10.96
C ILE A 167 12.25 5.03 10.13
N GLU A 168 11.22 4.37 10.66
CA GLU A 168 10.55 3.28 9.96
C GLU A 168 9.58 3.82 8.90
N TYR A 169 8.73 4.77 9.29
CA TYR A 169 7.81 5.48 8.39
C TYR A 169 7.38 6.84 8.97
N GLU A 170 6.81 7.66 8.10
CA GLU A 170 6.13 8.91 8.41
C GLU A 170 4.76 8.91 7.73
N GLU A 171 3.69 9.26 8.47
CA GLU A 171 2.32 9.22 7.97
C GLU A 171 1.44 10.34 8.56
N SER A 172 0.31 10.61 7.91
CA SER A 172 -0.74 11.48 8.46
C SER A 172 -1.69 10.66 9.32
N ILE A 173 -1.96 11.10 10.55
CA ILE A 173 -2.93 10.46 11.44
C ILE A 173 -4.20 11.29 11.64
N ALA A 174 -4.12 12.61 11.41
CA ALA A 174 -5.25 13.53 11.43
C ALA A 174 -4.92 14.76 10.57
N ALA A 175 -5.89 15.64 10.37
CA ALA A 175 -5.68 16.90 9.65
C ALA A 175 -4.64 17.75 10.40
N GLY A 176 -3.52 18.04 9.74
CA GLY A 176 -2.41 18.82 10.31
C GLY A 176 -1.57 18.10 11.37
N ILE A 177 -1.77 16.80 11.56
CA ILE A 177 -0.98 15.98 12.50
C ILE A 177 -0.28 14.86 11.75
N ARG A 178 1.03 14.78 11.93
CA ARG A 178 1.91 13.77 11.36
C ARG A 178 2.45 12.86 12.46
N ARG A 179 2.70 11.61 12.12
CA ARG A 179 3.34 10.62 12.99
C ARG A 179 4.63 10.13 12.38
N ILE A 180 5.68 10.08 13.16
CA ILE A 180 6.90 9.33 12.88
C ILE A 180 6.93 8.10 13.78
N GLN A 181 7.15 6.92 13.18
CA GLN A 181 7.59 5.75 13.92
C GLN A 181 9.08 5.55 13.73
N ALA A 182 9.79 5.33 14.83
CA ALA A 182 11.23 5.13 14.81
C ALA A 182 11.63 3.95 15.71
N ARG A 183 12.80 3.41 15.43
CA ARG A 183 13.44 2.32 16.20
C ARG A 183 14.84 2.71 16.56
N THR A 184 15.32 2.14 17.68
CA THR A 184 16.68 2.38 18.16
C THR A 184 17.46 1.07 18.34
N SER A 185 18.78 1.17 18.40
CA SER A 185 19.68 0.05 18.76
C SER A 185 19.42 -1.21 17.93
N ILE A 186 19.17 -2.34 18.60
CA ILE A 186 18.94 -3.65 17.96
C ILE A 186 17.70 -3.63 17.05
N GLY A 187 16.62 -2.93 17.45
CA GLY A 187 15.42 -2.80 16.64
C GLY A 187 15.67 -2.05 15.32
N ALA A 188 16.53 -1.03 15.36
CA ALA A 188 16.97 -0.31 14.16
C ALA A 188 17.82 -1.23 13.25
N TYR A 189 18.73 -2.00 13.82
CA TYR A 189 19.52 -2.97 13.08
C TYR A 189 18.65 -4.04 12.40
N GLU A 190 17.68 -4.60 13.11
CA GLU A 190 16.75 -5.59 12.57
C GLU A 190 15.89 -5.03 11.43
N LEU A 191 15.44 -3.78 11.56
CA LEU A 191 14.71 -3.09 10.49
C LEU A 191 15.56 -2.95 9.23
N LEU A 192 16.81 -2.52 9.36
CA LEU A 192 17.73 -2.39 8.23
C LEU A 192 18.04 -3.75 7.60
N LYS A 193 18.26 -4.80 8.40
CA LYS A 193 18.46 -6.16 7.89
C LYS A 193 17.23 -6.69 7.15
N LYS A 194 16.03 -6.40 7.61
CA LYS A 194 14.80 -6.74 6.90
C LYS A 194 14.73 -6.04 5.53
N ARG A 195 15.07 -4.73 5.48
CA ARG A 195 15.13 -3.96 4.22
C ARG A 195 16.18 -4.52 3.26
N GLU A 196 17.37 -4.83 3.77
CA GLU A 196 18.46 -5.45 2.99
C GLU A 196 18.03 -6.80 2.41
N ASN A 197 17.38 -7.65 3.20
CA ASN A 197 16.89 -8.95 2.74
C ASN A 197 15.86 -8.82 1.60
N ILE A 198 14.94 -7.84 1.68
CA ILE A 198 13.96 -7.57 0.61
C ILE A 198 14.70 -7.15 -0.67
N LEU A 199 15.71 -6.30 -0.56
CA LEU A 199 16.51 -5.87 -1.72
C LEU A 199 17.31 -7.05 -2.32
N ASN A 200 17.90 -7.92 -1.49
CA ASN A 200 18.58 -9.12 -1.96
C ASN A 200 17.62 -10.07 -2.69
N GLN A 201 16.44 -10.34 -2.12
CA GLN A 201 15.42 -11.14 -2.79
C GLN A 201 14.98 -10.51 -4.13
N SER A 202 14.83 -9.19 -4.18
CA SER A 202 14.50 -8.49 -5.42
C SER A 202 15.61 -8.63 -6.47
N ARG A 203 16.90 -8.52 -6.07
CA ARG A 203 18.05 -8.77 -6.93
C ARG A 203 18.01 -10.19 -7.50
N ASP A 204 17.75 -11.19 -6.65
CA ASP A 204 17.75 -12.60 -7.04
C ASP A 204 16.59 -12.90 -8.01
N LEU A 205 15.38 -12.40 -7.73
CA LEU A 205 14.22 -12.52 -8.63
C LEU A 205 14.46 -11.86 -9.99
N LEU A 206 15.17 -10.75 -10.02
CA LEU A 206 15.52 -10.03 -11.24
C LEU A 206 16.73 -10.64 -11.97
N ASN A 207 17.40 -11.62 -11.36
CA ASN A 207 18.59 -12.30 -11.86
C ASN A 207 19.71 -11.31 -12.27
N ILE A 208 20.07 -10.40 -11.34
CA ILE A 208 21.12 -9.38 -11.52
C ILE A 208 22.20 -9.50 -10.46
N GLY A 209 23.41 -9.00 -10.75
CA GLY A 209 24.58 -9.15 -9.88
C GLY A 209 24.63 -8.16 -8.71
N SER A 210 24.01 -6.98 -8.84
CA SER A 210 24.08 -5.90 -7.85
C SER A 210 22.70 -5.38 -7.45
N ILE A 211 22.53 -5.10 -6.17
CA ILE A 211 21.33 -4.40 -5.63
C ILE A 211 21.16 -3.02 -6.30
N ASN A 212 22.26 -2.35 -6.64
CA ASN A 212 22.22 -1.03 -7.27
C ASN A 212 21.55 -1.05 -8.66
N ASP A 213 21.50 -2.22 -9.31
CA ASP A 213 20.90 -2.39 -10.63
C ASP A 213 19.38 -2.64 -10.57
N VAL A 214 18.81 -2.90 -9.40
CA VAL A 214 17.36 -3.17 -9.21
C VAL A 214 16.48 -2.10 -9.85
N PRO A 215 16.68 -0.79 -9.61
CA PRO A 215 15.83 0.24 -10.22
C PRO A 215 15.93 0.26 -11.76
N ASN A 216 17.12 0.10 -12.31
CA ASN A 216 17.34 0.09 -13.76
C ASN A 216 16.72 -1.14 -14.43
N LYS A 217 16.83 -2.32 -13.80
CA LYS A 217 16.20 -3.55 -14.30
C LYS A 217 14.68 -3.48 -14.28
N ILE A 218 14.09 -2.89 -13.23
CA ILE A 218 12.64 -2.67 -13.15
C ILE A 218 12.20 -1.74 -14.29
N LYS A 219 12.89 -0.63 -14.53
CA LYS A 219 12.59 0.28 -15.66
C LYS A 219 12.67 -0.42 -17.01
N ALA A 220 13.70 -1.24 -17.22
CA ALA A 220 13.85 -2.02 -18.45
C ALA A 220 12.67 -2.99 -18.63
N LEU A 221 12.30 -3.76 -17.60
CA LEU A 221 11.16 -4.67 -17.66
C LEU A 221 9.83 -3.95 -17.93
N GLN A 222 9.62 -2.76 -17.39
CA GLN A 222 8.45 -1.94 -17.70
C GLN A 222 8.43 -1.53 -19.18
N SER A 223 9.57 -1.07 -19.72
CA SER A 223 9.71 -0.71 -21.12
C SER A 223 9.46 -1.92 -22.05
N ASP A 224 10.05 -3.07 -21.74
CA ASP A 224 9.89 -4.31 -22.52
C ASP A 224 8.43 -4.76 -22.52
N LYS A 225 7.76 -4.71 -21.36
CA LYS A 225 6.33 -5.02 -21.25
C LYS A 225 5.49 -4.12 -22.16
N ASP A 226 5.76 -2.81 -22.17
CA ASP A 226 5.01 -1.85 -22.98
C ASP A 226 5.30 -2.04 -24.47
N ALA A 227 6.54 -2.37 -24.85
CA ALA A 227 6.91 -2.73 -26.23
C ALA A 227 6.18 -4.02 -26.69
N LEU A 228 6.23 -5.08 -25.90
CA LEU A 228 5.55 -6.34 -26.20
C LEU A 228 4.02 -6.16 -26.30
N ARG A 229 3.44 -5.31 -25.47
CA ARG A 229 2.01 -4.98 -25.56
C ARG A 229 1.66 -4.35 -26.90
N LYS A 230 2.45 -3.36 -27.34
CA LYS A 230 2.26 -2.71 -28.65
C LYS A 230 2.45 -3.68 -29.82
N GLU A 231 3.47 -4.51 -29.73
CA GLU A 231 3.71 -5.55 -30.75
C GLU A 231 2.54 -6.54 -30.82
N ASN A 232 2.04 -6.98 -29.69
CA ASN A 232 0.87 -7.87 -29.62
C ASN A 232 -0.38 -7.24 -30.23
N GLU A 233 -0.61 -5.94 -30.01
CA GLU A 233 -1.71 -5.18 -30.60
C GLU A 233 -1.57 -5.13 -32.14
N ILE A 234 -0.36 -4.89 -32.65
CA ILE A 234 -0.08 -4.86 -34.10
C ILE A 234 -0.28 -6.26 -34.72
N LEU A 235 0.24 -7.30 -34.08
CA LEU A 235 0.09 -8.68 -34.56
C LEU A 235 -1.39 -9.12 -34.58
N ASN A 236 -2.14 -8.80 -33.54
CA ASN A 236 -3.58 -9.06 -33.48
C ASN A 236 -4.35 -8.33 -34.58
N ARG A 237 -3.96 -7.07 -34.91
CA ARG A 237 -4.57 -6.32 -36.02
C ARG A 237 -4.25 -6.97 -37.38
N LYS A 238 -3.00 -7.37 -37.61
CA LYS A 238 -2.60 -8.09 -38.83
C LYS A 238 -3.38 -9.40 -38.98
N LEU A 239 -3.51 -10.16 -37.91
CA LEU A 239 -4.26 -11.41 -37.89
C LEU A 239 -5.75 -11.18 -38.21
N ALA A 240 -6.36 -10.15 -37.60
CA ALA A 240 -7.76 -9.80 -37.87
C ALA A 240 -7.98 -9.39 -39.34
N ASN A 241 -7.07 -8.62 -39.93
CA ASN A 241 -7.12 -8.22 -41.33
C ASN A 241 -7.01 -9.44 -42.27
N ALA A 242 -6.04 -10.32 -42.03
CA ALA A 242 -5.88 -11.54 -42.82
C ALA A 242 -7.13 -12.46 -42.72
N SER A 243 -7.68 -12.58 -41.53
CA SER A 243 -8.95 -13.34 -41.33
C SER A 243 -10.12 -12.67 -42.04
N SER A 244 -10.20 -11.33 -42.04
CA SER A 244 -11.28 -10.60 -42.73
C SER A 244 -11.16 -10.74 -44.23
N GLU A 245 -9.97 -10.71 -44.82
CA GLU A 245 -9.75 -10.92 -46.26
C GLU A 245 -10.23 -12.30 -46.67
N ALA A 246 -9.90 -13.37 -45.91
CA ALA A 246 -10.38 -14.72 -46.20
C ALA A 246 -11.92 -14.84 -46.17
N LEU A 247 -12.56 -14.11 -45.26
CA LEU A 247 -14.02 -14.13 -45.07
C LEU A 247 -14.78 -13.22 -46.07
N ASN A 248 -14.13 -12.32 -46.80
CA ASN A 248 -14.79 -11.42 -47.74
C ASN A 248 -15.53 -12.17 -48.85
N ASN A 249 -15.07 -13.33 -49.24
CA ASN A 249 -15.70 -14.16 -50.28
C ASN A 249 -16.88 -15.02 -49.78
N GLU A 250 -17.11 -15.01 -48.45
CA GLU A 250 -18.18 -15.81 -47.83
C GLU A 250 -19.49 -15.01 -47.60
N PHE A 251 -19.50 -13.72 -47.95
CA PHE A 251 -20.71 -12.92 -47.87
C PHE A 251 -21.74 -13.36 -48.92
N PHE A 252 -22.98 -13.39 -48.54
CA PHE A 252 -24.12 -13.58 -49.47
C PHE A 252 -25.06 -12.40 -49.40
N GLU A 253 -25.86 -12.22 -50.44
CA GLU A 253 -26.81 -11.11 -50.51
C GLU A 253 -28.18 -11.55 -49.99
N LYS A 254 -28.78 -10.74 -49.10
CA LYS A 254 -30.16 -10.89 -48.63
C LYS A 254 -30.75 -9.50 -48.39
N ASP A 255 -31.94 -9.24 -48.96
CA ASP A 255 -32.62 -7.98 -48.81
C ASP A 255 -31.77 -6.76 -49.20
N GLY A 256 -30.81 -6.89 -50.14
CA GLY A 256 -29.86 -5.86 -50.53
C GLY A 256 -28.81 -5.57 -49.45
N LEU A 257 -28.56 -6.50 -48.52
CA LEU A 257 -27.50 -6.47 -47.52
C LEU A 257 -26.46 -7.53 -47.83
N GLN A 258 -25.20 -7.20 -47.56
CA GLN A 258 -24.11 -8.18 -47.51
C GLN A 258 -24.13 -8.86 -46.14
N VAL A 259 -24.53 -10.16 -46.11
CA VAL A 259 -24.70 -10.94 -44.88
C VAL A 259 -23.56 -11.90 -44.74
N LEU A 260 -22.95 -11.98 -43.57
CA LEU A 260 -21.96 -13.01 -43.17
C LEU A 260 -22.39 -13.68 -41.86
N VAL A 261 -22.46 -14.99 -41.87
CA VAL A 261 -22.65 -15.79 -40.66
C VAL A 261 -21.56 -16.84 -40.61
N LYS A 262 -20.66 -16.73 -39.62
CA LYS A 262 -19.52 -17.65 -39.56
C LYS A 262 -19.18 -18.05 -38.12
N TYR A 263 -18.95 -19.34 -37.94
CA TYR A 263 -18.26 -19.84 -36.75
C TYR A 263 -16.76 -19.89 -37.02
N LEU A 264 -16.00 -19.32 -36.10
CA LEU A 264 -14.54 -19.22 -36.14
C LEU A 264 -13.97 -20.02 -34.96
N LYS A 265 -13.56 -21.25 -35.26
CA LYS A 265 -12.95 -22.15 -34.26
C LYS A 265 -11.70 -21.51 -33.64
N ASP A 266 -11.49 -21.70 -32.33
CA ASP A 266 -10.35 -21.24 -31.56
C ASP A 266 -10.18 -19.68 -31.52
N GLN A 267 -11.22 -18.94 -31.95
CA GLN A 267 -11.19 -17.48 -31.89
C GLN A 267 -11.95 -16.96 -30.66
N LYS A 268 -11.21 -16.22 -29.81
CA LYS A 268 -11.77 -15.58 -28.62
C LYS A 268 -12.64 -14.37 -28.96
N ARG A 269 -13.41 -13.92 -27.97
CA ARG A 269 -14.27 -12.72 -28.12
C ARG A 269 -13.55 -11.51 -28.71
N ASP A 270 -12.39 -11.15 -28.17
CA ASP A 270 -11.64 -9.97 -28.62
C ASP A 270 -11.16 -10.09 -30.07
N ALA A 271 -10.85 -11.31 -30.51
CA ALA A 271 -10.46 -11.58 -31.89
C ALA A 271 -11.63 -11.43 -32.84
N ILE A 272 -12.81 -12.01 -32.54
CA ILE A 272 -13.98 -11.91 -33.41
C ILE A 272 -14.53 -10.47 -33.48
N VAL A 273 -14.39 -9.69 -32.40
CA VAL A 273 -14.71 -8.24 -32.44
C VAL A 273 -13.78 -7.50 -33.42
N LYS A 274 -12.46 -7.71 -33.32
CA LYS A 274 -11.50 -7.09 -34.25
C LYS A 274 -11.71 -7.53 -35.70
N ILE A 275 -12.03 -8.80 -35.94
CA ILE A 275 -12.37 -9.31 -37.27
C ILE A 275 -13.65 -8.62 -37.78
N SER A 276 -14.69 -8.48 -36.96
CA SER A 276 -15.91 -7.79 -37.34
C SER A 276 -15.67 -6.32 -37.67
N ASP A 277 -14.78 -5.63 -36.95
CA ASP A 277 -14.39 -4.26 -37.21
C ASP A 277 -13.63 -4.13 -38.53
N ALA A 278 -12.76 -5.08 -38.85
CA ALA A 278 -12.06 -5.10 -40.15
C ALA A 278 -13.03 -5.39 -41.34
N LEU A 279 -13.97 -6.31 -41.16
CA LEU A 279 -14.96 -6.68 -42.19
C LEU A 279 -15.90 -5.53 -42.52
N LYS A 280 -16.32 -4.72 -41.57
CA LYS A 280 -17.24 -3.60 -41.80
C LYS A 280 -16.57 -2.38 -42.42
N ALA A 281 -15.23 -2.25 -42.30
CA ALA A 281 -14.49 -1.05 -42.68
C ALA A 281 -14.68 -0.66 -44.18
N ASN A 282 -14.96 -1.64 -45.04
CA ASN A 282 -15.09 -1.44 -46.50
C ASN A 282 -16.50 -1.76 -47.03
N LYS A 283 -17.53 -1.70 -46.18
CA LYS A 283 -18.90 -2.08 -46.52
C LYS A 283 -19.90 -1.08 -45.94
N ASP A 284 -20.88 -0.65 -46.76
CA ASP A 284 -21.93 0.27 -46.33
C ASP A 284 -23.20 -0.44 -45.85
N ASN A 285 -23.55 -1.56 -46.50
CA ASN A 285 -24.77 -2.33 -46.24
C ASN A 285 -24.44 -3.74 -45.79
N TYR A 286 -24.25 -3.94 -44.48
CA TYR A 286 -23.81 -5.23 -43.95
C TYR A 286 -24.60 -5.69 -42.73
N LEU A 287 -24.65 -7.01 -42.59
CA LEU A 287 -25.02 -7.72 -41.37
C LEU A 287 -23.99 -8.83 -41.14
N ILE A 288 -23.24 -8.73 -40.07
CA ILE A 288 -22.16 -9.66 -39.76
C ILE A 288 -22.45 -10.34 -38.44
N VAL A 289 -22.46 -11.67 -38.45
CA VAL A 289 -22.61 -12.54 -37.29
C VAL A 289 -21.39 -13.45 -37.19
N LEU A 290 -20.56 -13.20 -36.17
CA LEU A 290 -19.41 -14.07 -35.88
C LEU A 290 -19.60 -14.78 -34.54
N ILE A 291 -19.31 -16.07 -34.55
CA ILE A 291 -19.35 -16.92 -33.37
C ILE A 291 -17.93 -17.44 -33.17
N GLY A 292 -17.36 -17.23 -31.99
CA GLY A 292 -16.02 -17.73 -31.61
C GLY A 292 -16.07 -18.91 -30.67
N GLU A 293 -14.91 -19.29 -30.15
CA GLU A 293 -14.76 -20.32 -29.15
C GLU A 293 -13.74 -19.89 -28.08
N GLU A 294 -14.16 -19.91 -26.82
CA GLU A 294 -13.30 -19.51 -25.68
C GLU A 294 -13.71 -20.27 -24.42
N ASN A 295 -12.80 -21.08 -23.85
CA ASN A 295 -13.02 -21.80 -22.59
C ASN A 295 -14.34 -22.61 -22.50
N GLY A 296 -14.72 -23.27 -23.60
CA GLY A 296 -15.95 -24.04 -23.66
C GLY A 296 -17.24 -23.21 -23.78
N GLN A 297 -17.09 -21.91 -24.03
CA GLN A 297 -18.18 -21.00 -24.38
C GLN A 297 -18.04 -20.52 -25.83
N TYR A 298 -19.14 -20.09 -26.43
CA TYR A 298 -19.18 -19.60 -27.79
C TYR A 298 -19.55 -18.11 -27.80
N PRO A 299 -18.59 -17.21 -27.72
CA PRO A 299 -18.84 -15.78 -27.82
C PRO A 299 -19.45 -15.45 -29.18
N ILE A 300 -20.46 -14.57 -29.18
CA ILE A 300 -21.21 -14.15 -30.34
C ILE A 300 -21.05 -12.65 -30.50
N VAL A 301 -20.73 -12.18 -31.69
CA VAL A 301 -20.70 -10.77 -32.05
C VAL A 301 -21.60 -10.55 -33.24
N VAL A 302 -22.54 -9.62 -33.12
CA VAL A 302 -23.43 -9.21 -34.22
C VAL A 302 -23.18 -7.74 -34.49
N VAL A 303 -22.91 -7.39 -35.75
CA VAL A 303 -22.71 -6.01 -36.20
C VAL A 303 -23.65 -5.74 -37.37
N ALA A 304 -24.45 -4.70 -37.26
CA ALA A 304 -25.44 -4.31 -38.27
C ALA A 304 -25.24 -2.88 -38.74
N SER A 305 -25.22 -2.66 -40.04
CA SER A 305 -25.18 -1.31 -40.62
C SER A 305 -26.50 -0.58 -40.38
N LYS A 306 -26.52 0.74 -40.62
CA LYS A 306 -27.76 1.52 -40.59
C LYS A 306 -28.82 0.97 -41.55
N ALA A 307 -28.42 0.57 -42.77
CA ALA A 307 -29.31 -0.04 -43.74
C ALA A 307 -29.90 -1.37 -43.24
N ALA A 308 -29.15 -2.15 -42.51
CA ALA A 308 -29.67 -3.37 -41.87
C ALA A 308 -30.68 -3.05 -40.74
N ASN A 309 -30.40 -2.04 -39.94
CA ASN A 309 -31.30 -1.59 -38.86
C ASN A 309 -32.64 -1.07 -39.45
N ASP A 310 -32.59 -0.27 -40.54
CA ASP A 310 -33.77 0.27 -41.22
C ASP A 310 -34.68 -0.86 -41.79
N LYS A 311 -34.10 -2.04 -42.06
CA LYS A 311 -34.81 -3.26 -42.51
C LYS A 311 -35.22 -4.19 -41.36
N GLY A 312 -34.99 -3.75 -40.09
CA GLY A 312 -35.39 -4.49 -38.89
C GLY A 312 -34.37 -5.49 -38.36
N TYR A 313 -33.17 -5.58 -38.96
CA TYR A 313 -32.08 -6.42 -38.51
C TYR A 313 -31.29 -5.72 -37.37
N LEU A 314 -31.84 -5.70 -36.15
CA LEU A 314 -31.24 -5.04 -35.01
C LEU A 314 -30.25 -6.00 -34.31
N ALA A 315 -28.97 -5.63 -34.19
CA ALA A 315 -27.94 -6.47 -33.62
C ALA A 315 -28.29 -6.95 -32.21
N GLY A 316 -28.85 -6.08 -31.35
CA GLY A 316 -29.29 -6.42 -30.00
C GLY A 316 -30.42 -7.44 -29.91
N LYS A 317 -31.30 -7.51 -30.91
CA LYS A 317 -32.36 -8.52 -31.02
C LYS A 317 -31.75 -9.82 -31.54
N LEU A 318 -31.01 -9.76 -32.64
CA LEU A 318 -30.39 -10.92 -33.28
C LEU A 318 -29.46 -11.68 -32.32
N VAL A 319 -28.64 -10.97 -31.57
CA VAL A 319 -27.74 -11.63 -30.63
C VAL A 319 -28.49 -12.36 -29.52
N ARG A 320 -29.66 -11.84 -29.06
CA ARG A 320 -30.50 -12.52 -28.08
C ARG A 320 -31.11 -13.81 -28.67
N ASP A 321 -31.64 -13.71 -29.86
CA ASP A 321 -32.26 -14.85 -30.55
C ASP A 321 -31.22 -15.94 -30.81
N ILE A 322 -30.06 -15.59 -31.34
CA ILE A 322 -28.93 -16.50 -31.60
C ILE A 322 -28.40 -17.13 -30.33
N ALA A 323 -28.12 -16.29 -29.29
CA ALA A 323 -27.60 -16.80 -28.03
C ALA A 323 -28.61 -17.73 -27.34
N SER A 324 -29.89 -17.43 -27.40
CA SER A 324 -30.95 -18.32 -26.89
C SER A 324 -30.98 -19.66 -27.58
N LEU A 325 -30.84 -19.70 -28.92
CA LEU A 325 -30.74 -20.94 -29.71
C LEU A 325 -29.53 -21.79 -29.28
N LEU A 326 -28.42 -21.11 -28.96
CA LEU A 326 -27.17 -21.75 -28.52
C LEU A 326 -27.09 -21.93 -26.99
N GLY A 327 -28.22 -21.88 -26.28
CA GLY A 327 -28.30 -22.13 -24.82
C GLY A 327 -27.65 -21.12 -23.94
N GLY A 328 -27.55 -19.86 -24.40
CA GLY A 328 -26.89 -18.76 -23.68
C GLY A 328 -27.71 -17.47 -23.63
N SER A 329 -27.03 -16.34 -23.53
CA SER A 329 -27.66 -15.02 -23.46
C SER A 329 -26.83 -13.95 -24.17
N GLY A 330 -27.49 -12.85 -24.53
CA GLY A 330 -26.81 -11.72 -25.16
C GLY A 330 -27.64 -10.46 -25.17
N GLY A 331 -27.04 -9.36 -25.59
CA GLY A 331 -27.70 -8.06 -25.73
C GLY A 331 -26.73 -6.99 -26.23
N GLY A 332 -27.27 -5.81 -26.49
CA GLY A 332 -26.48 -4.69 -26.95
C GLY A 332 -27.31 -3.68 -27.70
N ARG A 333 -26.64 -2.76 -28.38
CA ARG A 333 -27.25 -1.70 -29.19
C ARG A 333 -27.73 -2.24 -30.55
N PRO A 334 -28.53 -1.47 -31.27
CA PRO A 334 -28.97 -1.87 -32.62
C PRO A 334 -27.83 -2.11 -33.61
N ASP A 335 -26.72 -1.35 -33.49
CA ASP A 335 -25.57 -1.37 -34.40
C ASP A 335 -24.53 -2.44 -34.06
N ILE A 336 -24.37 -2.76 -32.76
CA ILE A 336 -23.44 -3.77 -32.25
C ILE A 336 -23.97 -4.43 -30.99
N ALA A 337 -23.86 -5.74 -30.92
CA ALA A 337 -24.30 -6.50 -29.77
C ALA A 337 -23.41 -7.73 -29.56
N ASN A 338 -23.30 -8.14 -28.29
CA ASN A 338 -22.48 -9.27 -27.87
C ASN A 338 -23.32 -10.26 -27.06
N GLY A 339 -22.99 -11.55 -27.24
CA GLY A 339 -23.60 -12.63 -26.49
C GLY A 339 -22.63 -13.78 -26.30
N ALA A 340 -23.12 -14.85 -25.71
CA ALA A 340 -22.42 -16.12 -25.66
C ALA A 340 -23.41 -17.29 -25.69
N GLY A 341 -23.07 -18.33 -26.42
CA GLY A 341 -23.73 -19.64 -26.41
C GLY A 341 -22.97 -20.63 -25.54
N LYS A 342 -23.63 -21.75 -25.24
CA LYS A 342 -23.02 -22.87 -24.49
C LYS A 342 -22.94 -24.15 -25.32
N ASP A 343 -23.67 -24.20 -26.45
CA ASP A 343 -23.76 -25.35 -27.29
C ASP A 343 -23.88 -24.96 -28.78
N LEU A 344 -23.11 -25.59 -29.63
CA LEU A 344 -23.13 -25.36 -31.11
C LEU A 344 -24.03 -26.34 -31.87
N SER A 345 -24.71 -27.25 -31.21
CA SER A 345 -25.56 -28.25 -31.88
C SER A 345 -26.60 -27.66 -32.85
N LYS A 346 -27.02 -26.41 -32.57
CA LYS A 346 -27.98 -25.66 -33.38
C LYS A 346 -27.37 -24.58 -34.28
N LEU A 347 -26.07 -24.67 -34.56
CA LEU A 347 -25.41 -23.70 -35.43
C LEU A 347 -26.05 -23.60 -36.83
N GLU A 348 -26.49 -24.71 -37.39
CA GLU A 348 -27.20 -24.71 -38.67
C GLU A 348 -28.53 -23.95 -38.62
N GLU A 349 -29.24 -23.99 -37.49
CA GLU A 349 -30.47 -23.20 -37.30
C GLU A 349 -30.17 -21.69 -37.30
N VAL A 350 -29.04 -21.29 -36.69
CA VAL A 350 -28.57 -19.87 -36.72
C VAL A 350 -28.30 -19.42 -38.14
N VAL A 351 -27.66 -20.25 -38.95
CA VAL A 351 -27.40 -19.96 -40.37
C VAL A 351 -28.70 -19.83 -41.16
N LYS A 352 -29.68 -20.76 -40.93
CA LYS A 352 -31.00 -20.71 -41.56
C LYS A 352 -31.84 -19.51 -41.17
N LEU A 353 -31.71 -19.00 -39.97
CA LEU A 353 -32.39 -17.77 -39.49
C LEU A 353 -32.03 -16.56 -40.33
N LEU A 354 -30.80 -16.55 -40.87
CA LEU A 354 -30.22 -15.39 -41.55
C LEU A 354 -30.05 -15.60 -43.08
N LYS A 355 -30.18 -16.81 -43.57
CA LYS A 355 -30.32 -17.13 -45.00
C LYS A 355 -31.78 -17.04 -45.43
#